data_a78cc01d51157b48ef243ea8f32413df
#
_entry.id   a78cc01d51157b48ef243ea8f32413df
#
_cell.length_a   1.000
_cell.length_b   1.000
_cell.length_c   1.000
_cell.angle_alpha   90.00
_cell.angle_beta   90.00
_cell.angle_gamma   90.00
#
_symmetry.space_group_name_H-M   'P 1'
#
loop_
_entity.id
_entity.type
_entity.pdbx_description
1 polymer ?
#
loop_
_entity_poly.entity_id
_entity_poly.type
_entity_poly.pdbx_seq_one_letter_code
_entity_poly.pdbx_strand_id
1 'polypeptide(L)'
;FRSDSGVTKRAKKITSLDSMNNKNIFIVEKENIQGKTAVCNLASINLSKINTKKDIQRVVPIAIRMLDNVIDLNFYPHEKVKHTNIHSRAIGLGVMGEAQMLATKKIPWGSYEHFEKIDEIMENISYNAILSSSNLAVEKGKYADFEGSNWSKGIMPIDNASEEAKKLVKRGGLFDENSCDWESLRQKVQQDGMRNGYLMAIAPTSSISILVGTTQTIEDRKSTRLNSS
;
A
#
# COMPACT_ATOMS: atom_id res chain seq x y z
N PHE A 1 8.97 10.43 -0.26
CA PHE A 1 8.45 11.61 -0.98
C PHE A 1 9.37 11.91 -2.16
N ARG A 2 8.99 11.55 -3.38
CA ARG A 2 9.63 12.08 -4.59
C ARG A 2 8.73 13.16 -5.15
N SER A 3 9.18 14.39 -5.09
CA SER A 3 8.67 15.47 -5.94
C SER A 3 9.43 15.38 -7.26
N ASP A 4 8.91 14.64 -8.22
CA ASP A 4 9.46 14.70 -9.58
C ASP A 4 8.97 15.98 -10.25
N SER A 5 9.67 17.07 -10.03
CA SER A 5 9.58 18.24 -10.87
C SER A 5 10.40 17.99 -12.14
N GLY A 6 9.90 17.13 -13.01
CA GLY A 6 10.49 16.86 -14.29
C GLY A 6 10.18 17.97 -15.27
N VAL A 7 11.19 18.73 -15.68
CA VAL A 7 11.07 19.62 -16.85
C VAL A 7 11.34 18.79 -18.09
N THR A 8 10.29 18.38 -18.80
CA THR A 8 10.44 17.73 -20.10
C THR A 8 10.50 18.80 -21.17
N LYS A 9 11.66 18.92 -21.83
CA LYS A 9 11.80 19.77 -23.01
C LYS A 9 11.37 18.98 -24.24
N ARG A 10 10.24 19.30 -24.84
CA ARG A 10 9.89 18.82 -26.18
C ARG A 10 10.34 19.85 -27.21
N ALA A 11 11.29 19.49 -28.06
CA ALA A 11 11.64 20.25 -29.24
C ALA A 11 10.71 19.82 -30.37
N LYS A 12 9.84 20.72 -30.84
CA LYS A 12 9.04 20.53 -32.02
C LYS A 12 9.74 21.22 -33.20
N LYS A 13 10.15 20.43 -34.19
CA LYS A 13 10.71 21.00 -35.44
C LYS A 13 9.55 21.60 -36.23
N ILE A 14 9.52 22.92 -36.33
CA ILE A 14 8.58 23.58 -37.23
C ILE A 14 9.30 23.76 -38.57
N THR A 15 8.90 22.97 -39.55
CA THR A 15 9.19 23.19 -40.95
C THR A 15 8.12 24.13 -41.48
N SER A 16 8.32 25.43 -41.38
CA SER A 16 7.48 26.41 -42.09
C SER A 16 8.20 27.70 -42.38
N LEU A 17 8.16 28.03 -43.59
CA LEU A 17 7.80 29.37 -44.06
C LEU A 17 8.85 30.47 -43.96
N ASP A 18 10.13 30.17 -44.23
CA ASP A 18 10.92 31.18 -44.89
C ASP A 18 11.93 30.52 -45.82
N SER A 19 11.61 30.52 -47.10
CA SER A 19 12.42 29.98 -48.17
C SER A 19 13.70 30.77 -48.46
N MET A 20 14.05 31.74 -47.63
CA MET A 20 15.23 32.60 -47.85
C MET A 20 16.35 32.45 -46.82
N ASN A 21 16.15 31.75 -45.74
CA ASN A 21 17.21 31.46 -44.78
C ASN A 21 17.11 30.04 -44.26
N ASN A 22 18.03 29.21 -44.67
CA ASN A 22 18.13 27.78 -44.31
C ASN A 22 18.47 27.56 -42.80
N LYS A 23 17.81 28.28 -41.90
CA LYS A 23 17.93 28.11 -40.46
C LYS A 23 16.73 27.35 -39.91
N ASN A 24 16.98 26.15 -39.42
CA ASN A 24 15.98 25.40 -38.64
C ASN A 24 15.66 26.20 -37.36
N ILE A 25 14.46 26.74 -37.27
CA ILE A 25 13.96 27.36 -36.04
C ILE A 25 13.35 26.26 -35.19
N PHE A 26 13.86 26.07 -33.96
CA PHE A 26 13.29 25.18 -32.97
C PHE A 26 12.56 26.01 -31.94
N ILE A 27 11.26 25.79 -31.81
CA ILE A 27 10.51 26.31 -30.66
C ILE A 27 10.63 25.27 -29.56
N VAL A 28 11.24 25.62 -28.45
CA VAL A 28 11.30 24.81 -27.26
C VAL A 28 10.11 25.21 -26.39
N GLU A 29 9.03 24.41 -26.44
CA GLU A 29 7.96 24.56 -25.48
C GLU A 29 8.44 23.99 -24.14
N LYS A 30 8.46 24.81 -23.12
CA LYS A 30 8.80 24.42 -21.77
C LYS A 30 7.51 23.97 -21.06
N GLU A 31 7.21 22.69 -21.10
CA GLU A 31 6.09 22.14 -20.36
C GLU A 31 6.54 21.89 -18.91
N ASN A 32 6.01 22.67 -17.98
CA ASN A 32 6.20 22.43 -16.56
C ASN A 32 5.29 21.28 -16.13
N ILE A 33 5.79 20.04 -16.20
CA ILE A 33 5.09 18.90 -15.60
C ILE A 33 5.25 19.02 -14.09
N GLN A 34 4.19 19.44 -13.43
CA GLN A 34 4.15 19.49 -11.98
C GLN A 34 4.02 18.07 -11.43
N GLY A 35 4.98 17.64 -10.62
CA GLY A 35 4.93 16.35 -9.93
C GLY A 35 3.70 16.23 -9.00
N LYS A 36 3.26 14.99 -8.75
CA LYS A 36 2.20 14.69 -7.80
C LYS A 36 2.69 14.94 -6.37
N THR A 37 1.85 15.54 -5.54
CA THR A 37 2.10 15.72 -4.10
C THR A 37 1.02 14.98 -3.33
N ALA A 38 1.41 14.08 -2.42
CA ALA A 38 0.49 13.29 -1.62
C ALA A 38 0.72 13.50 -0.12
N VAL A 39 -0.32 13.29 0.68
CA VAL A 39 -0.24 13.17 2.13
C VAL A 39 -0.60 11.75 2.55
N CYS A 40 0.02 11.30 3.65
CA CYS A 40 -0.21 9.97 4.18
C CYS A 40 -1.58 9.87 4.85
N ASN A 41 -2.23 8.71 4.68
CA ASN A 41 -3.44 8.31 5.39
C ASN A 41 -3.20 6.90 5.95
N LEU A 42 -2.87 6.81 7.23
CA LEU A 42 -2.27 5.63 7.84
C LEU A 42 -3.10 5.12 9.01
N ALA A 43 -3.13 3.79 9.18
CA ALA A 43 -3.62 3.12 10.36
C ALA A 43 -2.76 1.89 10.66
N SER A 44 -2.83 1.36 11.89
CA SER A 44 -2.09 0.17 12.28
C SER A 44 -2.94 -0.77 13.14
N ILE A 45 -2.96 -2.04 12.77
CA ILE A 45 -3.62 -3.10 13.53
C ILE A 45 -2.72 -3.51 14.71
N ASN A 46 -3.28 -3.57 15.89
CA ASN A 46 -2.56 -4.06 17.07
C ASN A 46 -2.56 -5.60 17.08
N LEU A 47 -1.44 -6.21 16.70
CA LEU A 47 -1.28 -7.66 16.62
C LEU A 47 -1.44 -8.36 17.97
N SER A 48 -1.17 -7.68 19.10
CA SER A 48 -1.36 -8.26 20.43
C SER A 48 -2.84 -8.57 20.75
N LYS A 49 -3.78 -8.04 19.95
CA LYS A 49 -5.22 -8.26 20.08
C LYS A 49 -5.80 -9.16 18.98
N ILE A 50 -4.97 -9.63 18.06
CA ILE A 50 -5.35 -10.54 16.99
C ILE A 50 -5.02 -11.96 17.42
N ASN A 51 -6.03 -12.77 17.64
CA ASN A 51 -5.87 -14.16 18.10
C ASN A 51 -6.21 -15.17 17.00
N THR A 52 -7.11 -14.82 16.10
CA THR A 52 -7.66 -15.72 15.08
C THR A 52 -7.71 -15.04 13.70
N LYS A 53 -7.80 -15.85 12.64
CA LYS A 53 -8.09 -15.37 11.27
C LYS A 53 -9.41 -14.58 11.21
N LYS A 54 -10.42 -14.97 12.02
CA LYS A 54 -11.70 -14.27 12.10
C LYS A 54 -11.56 -12.83 12.61
N ASP A 55 -10.60 -12.57 13.50
CA ASP A 55 -10.32 -11.21 13.97
C ASP A 55 -9.81 -10.35 12.81
N ILE A 56 -8.90 -10.88 11.98
CA ILE A 56 -8.38 -10.21 10.79
C ILE A 56 -9.52 -9.93 9.81
N GLN A 57 -10.31 -10.95 9.49
CA GLN A 57 -11.45 -10.85 8.56
C GLN A 57 -12.49 -9.82 9.01
N ARG A 58 -12.62 -9.58 10.31
CA ARG A 58 -13.52 -8.57 10.88
C ARG A 58 -12.90 -7.18 10.89
N VAL A 59 -11.64 -7.05 11.33
CA VAL A 59 -11.01 -5.74 11.58
C VAL A 59 -10.51 -5.09 10.30
N VAL A 60 -9.90 -5.85 9.38
CA VAL A 60 -9.30 -5.29 8.16
C VAL A 60 -10.32 -4.58 7.26
N PRO A 61 -11.50 -5.15 6.96
CA PRO A 61 -12.49 -4.45 6.15
C PRO A 61 -12.96 -3.11 6.76
N ILE A 62 -13.08 -3.08 8.09
CA ILE A 62 -13.45 -1.86 8.81
C ILE A 62 -12.34 -0.82 8.67
N ALA A 63 -11.08 -1.21 8.89
CA ALA A 63 -9.93 -0.32 8.78
C ALA A 63 -9.79 0.26 7.36
N ILE A 64 -9.91 -0.57 6.32
CA ILE A 64 -9.86 -0.13 4.92
C ILE A 64 -10.99 0.87 4.62
N ARG A 65 -12.22 0.58 5.05
CA ARG A 65 -13.36 1.50 4.87
C ARG A 65 -13.15 2.82 5.61
N MET A 66 -12.64 2.79 6.84
CA MET A 66 -12.34 3.99 7.62
C MET A 66 -11.30 4.86 6.92
N LEU A 67 -10.19 4.25 6.46
CA LEU A 67 -9.14 4.95 5.74
C LEU A 67 -9.64 5.54 4.41
N ASP A 68 -10.48 4.80 3.66
CA ASP A 68 -11.09 5.31 2.43
C ASP A 68 -12.01 6.50 2.71
N ASN A 69 -12.83 6.44 3.75
CA ASN A 69 -13.72 7.54 4.14
C ASN A 69 -12.93 8.80 4.55
N VAL A 70 -11.79 8.65 5.24
CA VAL A 70 -10.95 9.78 5.64
C VAL A 70 -10.43 10.55 4.42
N ILE A 71 -10.17 9.90 3.28
CA ILE A 71 -9.78 10.60 2.04
C ILE A 71 -10.85 11.62 1.63
N ASP A 72 -12.11 11.27 1.74
CA ASP A 72 -13.22 12.13 1.33
C ASP A 72 -13.58 13.20 2.38
N LEU A 73 -13.37 12.89 3.67
CA LEU A 73 -13.73 13.76 4.79
C LEU A 73 -12.61 14.72 5.21
N ASN A 74 -11.37 14.47 4.79
CA ASN A 74 -10.23 15.22 5.24
C ASN A 74 -10.18 16.63 4.64
N PHE A 75 -9.63 17.56 5.41
CA PHE A 75 -9.27 18.89 4.91
C PHE A 75 -7.91 18.83 4.19
N TYR A 76 -7.89 19.35 2.98
CA TYR A 76 -6.67 19.44 2.18
C TYR A 76 -6.23 20.91 2.06
N PRO A 77 -5.07 21.30 2.61
CA PRO A 77 -4.62 22.69 2.58
C PRO A 77 -4.20 23.17 1.19
N HIS A 78 -4.02 22.24 0.25
CA HIS A 78 -3.57 22.55 -1.11
C HIS A 78 -4.25 21.66 -2.15
N GLU A 79 -4.75 22.26 -3.23
CA GLU A 79 -5.50 21.56 -4.30
C GLU A 79 -4.70 20.43 -4.97
N LYS A 80 -3.38 20.56 -5.12
CA LYS A 80 -2.52 19.47 -5.66
C LYS A 80 -2.57 18.22 -4.79
N VAL A 81 -2.53 18.40 -3.47
CA VAL A 81 -2.59 17.30 -2.51
C VAL A 81 -3.95 16.63 -2.59
N LYS A 82 -5.01 17.43 -2.58
CA LYS A 82 -6.39 16.95 -2.73
C LYS A 82 -6.55 16.15 -4.02
N HIS A 83 -6.13 16.72 -5.16
CA HIS A 83 -6.20 16.04 -6.45
C HIS A 83 -5.48 14.68 -6.41
N THR A 84 -4.23 14.64 -5.94
CA THR A 84 -3.45 13.41 -5.88
C THR A 84 -4.11 12.36 -4.97
N ASN A 85 -4.52 12.76 -3.76
CA ASN A 85 -5.10 11.83 -2.81
C ASN A 85 -6.47 11.29 -3.27
N ILE A 86 -7.32 12.12 -3.86
CA ILE A 86 -8.62 11.68 -4.39
C ILE A 86 -8.47 10.79 -5.62
N HIS A 87 -7.50 11.08 -6.51
CA HIS A 87 -7.31 10.28 -7.73
C HIS A 87 -6.67 8.93 -7.46
N SER A 88 -5.60 8.89 -6.65
CA SER A 88 -4.91 7.63 -6.32
C SER A 88 -5.58 6.84 -5.19
N ARG A 89 -6.33 7.52 -4.32
CA ARG A 89 -6.94 6.97 -3.10
C ARG A 89 -5.98 6.09 -2.30
N ALA A 90 -4.72 6.53 -2.19
CA ALA A 90 -3.68 5.81 -1.49
C ALA A 90 -3.93 5.81 0.02
N ILE A 91 -3.91 4.63 0.62
CA ILE A 91 -3.98 4.41 2.07
C ILE A 91 -2.83 3.51 2.50
N GLY A 92 -2.52 3.49 3.79
CA GLY A 92 -1.48 2.64 4.35
C GLY A 92 -1.96 1.98 5.64
N LEU A 93 -2.47 0.75 5.52
CA LEU A 93 -2.77 -0.09 6.67
C LEU A 93 -1.52 -0.88 7.04
N GLY A 94 -1.04 -0.71 8.26
CA GLY A 94 0.11 -1.43 8.81
C GLY A 94 -0.27 -2.21 10.07
N VAL A 95 0.78 -2.61 10.79
CA VAL A 95 0.67 -3.36 12.04
C VAL A 95 1.54 -2.73 13.12
N MET A 96 1.23 -3.00 14.37
CA MET A 96 2.02 -2.68 15.55
C MET A 96 1.84 -3.80 16.59
N GLY A 97 2.70 -3.85 17.59
CA GLY A 97 2.55 -4.79 18.69
C GLY A 97 3.06 -6.20 18.39
N GLU A 98 3.92 -6.37 17.39
CA GLU A 98 4.50 -7.66 17.01
C GLU A 98 5.30 -8.27 18.15
N ALA A 99 6.25 -7.54 18.74
CA ALA A 99 7.06 -8.03 19.86
C ALA A 99 6.20 -8.43 21.06
N GLN A 100 5.13 -7.69 21.36
CA GLN A 100 4.21 -8.04 22.45
C GLN A 100 3.40 -9.30 22.11
N MET A 101 2.94 -9.43 20.88
CA MET A 101 2.22 -10.64 20.42
C MET A 101 3.11 -11.87 20.55
N LEU A 102 4.35 -11.83 20.09
CA LEU A 102 5.31 -12.93 20.18
C LEU A 102 5.60 -13.29 21.64
N ALA A 103 5.85 -12.28 22.48
CA ALA A 103 6.07 -12.51 23.93
C ALA A 103 4.87 -13.18 24.60
N THR A 104 3.64 -12.74 24.28
CA THR A 104 2.41 -13.34 24.80
C THR A 104 2.23 -14.79 24.35
N LYS A 105 2.60 -15.09 23.11
CA LYS A 105 2.54 -16.43 22.52
C LYS A 105 3.74 -17.30 22.87
N LYS A 106 4.74 -16.75 23.59
CA LYS A 106 6.01 -17.40 23.95
C LYS A 106 6.83 -17.85 22.71
N ILE A 107 6.72 -17.11 21.62
CA ILE A 107 7.48 -17.34 20.39
C ILE A 107 8.78 -16.52 20.47
N PRO A 108 9.95 -17.14 20.39
CA PRO A 108 11.22 -16.42 20.43
C PRO A 108 11.38 -15.51 19.21
N TRP A 109 11.85 -14.29 19.44
CA TRP A 109 12.15 -13.35 18.38
C TRP A 109 13.25 -13.91 17.43
N GLY A 110 13.01 -13.80 16.13
CA GLY A 110 13.94 -14.29 15.10
C GLY A 110 13.96 -15.81 14.92
N SER A 111 13.07 -16.56 15.60
CA SER A 111 12.91 -18.00 15.39
C SER A 111 12.17 -18.30 14.08
N TYR A 112 12.26 -19.55 13.63
CA TYR A 112 11.49 -20.02 12.46
C TYR A 112 9.98 -19.87 12.68
N GLU A 113 9.50 -20.21 13.86
CA GLU A 113 8.09 -20.06 14.26
C GLU A 113 7.62 -18.59 14.20
N HIS A 114 8.51 -17.63 14.55
CA HIS A 114 8.21 -16.20 14.40
C HIS A 114 7.97 -15.87 12.93
N PHE A 115 8.85 -16.25 12.03
CA PHE A 115 8.71 -15.93 10.61
C PHE A 115 7.47 -16.57 9.99
N GLU A 116 7.19 -17.84 10.31
CA GLU A 116 5.95 -18.51 9.88
C GLU A 116 4.70 -17.77 10.37
N LYS A 117 4.71 -17.38 11.64
CA LYS A 117 3.54 -16.70 12.25
C LYS A 117 3.29 -15.33 11.65
N ILE A 118 4.34 -14.55 11.39
CA ILE A 118 4.20 -13.24 10.76
C ILE A 118 3.78 -13.36 9.29
N ASP A 119 4.35 -14.31 8.57
CA ASP A 119 3.96 -14.57 7.19
C ASP A 119 2.48 -14.90 7.06
N GLU A 120 1.97 -15.83 7.90
CA GLU A 120 0.54 -16.18 7.97
C GLU A 120 -0.35 -14.95 8.25
N ILE A 121 0.03 -14.14 9.24
CA ILE A 121 -0.74 -12.96 9.63
C ILE A 121 -0.74 -11.92 8.51
N MET A 122 0.41 -11.62 7.94
CA MET A 122 0.54 -10.59 6.91
C MET A 122 -0.12 -11.00 5.60
N GLU A 123 -0.08 -12.29 5.24
CA GLU A 123 -0.84 -12.81 4.12
C GLU A 123 -2.34 -12.57 4.31
N ASN A 124 -2.88 -12.97 5.45
CA ASN A 124 -4.30 -12.79 5.74
C ASN A 124 -4.72 -11.32 5.78
N ILE A 125 -3.89 -10.43 6.33
CA ILE A 125 -4.15 -8.98 6.33
C ILE A 125 -4.14 -8.45 4.88
N SER A 126 -3.12 -8.81 4.09
CA SER A 126 -2.99 -8.35 2.71
C SER A 126 -4.16 -8.83 1.84
N TYR A 127 -4.50 -10.11 1.95
CA TYR A 127 -5.64 -10.69 1.25
C TYR A 127 -6.95 -9.95 1.57
N ASN A 128 -7.27 -9.79 2.85
CA ASN A 128 -8.49 -9.12 3.28
C ASN A 128 -8.49 -7.62 2.95
N ALA A 129 -7.33 -6.95 2.93
CA ALA A 129 -7.22 -5.56 2.50
C ALA A 129 -7.56 -5.40 1.02
N ILE A 130 -7.00 -6.25 0.16
CA ILE A 130 -7.27 -6.23 -1.29
C ILE A 130 -8.74 -6.57 -1.55
N LEU A 131 -9.25 -7.64 -0.94
CA LEU A 131 -10.66 -8.03 -1.06
C LEU A 131 -11.60 -6.90 -0.62
N SER A 132 -11.29 -6.23 0.48
CA SER A 132 -12.10 -5.12 1.00
C SER A 132 -12.08 -3.92 0.07
N SER A 133 -10.93 -3.56 -0.49
CA SER A 133 -10.82 -2.46 -1.44
C SER A 133 -11.53 -2.77 -2.76
N SER A 134 -11.50 -4.03 -3.22
CA SER A 134 -12.27 -4.45 -4.39
C SER A 134 -13.78 -4.41 -4.12
N ASN A 135 -14.23 -4.84 -2.94
CA ASN A 135 -15.64 -4.71 -2.55
C ASN A 135 -16.08 -3.24 -2.47
N LEU A 136 -15.22 -2.34 -1.96
CA LEU A 136 -15.49 -0.90 -1.97
C LEU A 136 -15.51 -0.32 -3.37
N ALA A 137 -14.75 -0.86 -4.32
CA ALA A 137 -14.81 -0.43 -5.72
C ALA A 137 -16.17 -0.76 -6.36
N VAL A 138 -16.77 -1.91 -6.02
CA VAL A 138 -18.14 -2.24 -6.45
C VAL A 138 -19.15 -1.26 -5.85
N GLU A 139 -18.98 -0.89 -4.57
CA GLU A 139 -19.91 -0.03 -3.85
C GLU A 139 -19.79 1.46 -4.26
N LYS A 140 -18.55 1.96 -4.40
CA LYS A 140 -18.24 3.39 -4.52
C LYS A 140 -17.50 3.79 -5.80
N GLY A 141 -17.22 2.85 -6.67
CA GLY A 141 -16.43 3.04 -7.88
C GLY A 141 -14.92 2.85 -7.66
N LYS A 142 -14.22 2.55 -8.75
CA LYS A 142 -12.76 2.40 -8.81
C LYS A 142 -12.06 3.73 -8.55
N TYR A 143 -10.79 3.70 -8.10
CA TYR A 143 -9.98 4.91 -8.06
C TYR A 143 -9.63 5.38 -9.50
N ALA A 144 -9.42 6.69 -9.67
CA ALA A 144 -9.32 7.29 -11.02
C ALA A 144 -8.15 6.76 -11.86
N ASP A 145 -7.02 6.48 -11.22
CA ASP A 145 -5.81 5.98 -11.89
C ASP A 145 -5.78 4.44 -11.98
N PHE A 146 -6.93 3.73 -11.93
CA PHE A 146 -6.99 2.27 -11.94
C PHE A 146 -6.53 1.69 -13.28
N GLU A 147 -7.02 2.23 -14.39
CA GLU A 147 -6.71 1.71 -15.71
C GLU A 147 -5.22 1.92 -16.04
N GLY A 148 -4.58 0.86 -16.52
CA GLY A 148 -3.14 0.80 -16.79
C GLY A 148 -2.26 0.55 -15.56
N SER A 149 -2.84 0.50 -14.35
CA SER A 149 -2.14 0.13 -13.11
C SER A 149 -1.78 -1.36 -13.08
N ASN A 150 -0.95 -1.76 -12.12
CA ASN A 150 -0.67 -3.18 -11.87
C ASN A 150 -1.94 -3.95 -11.48
N TRP A 151 -2.85 -3.32 -10.73
CA TRP A 151 -4.12 -3.92 -10.35
C TRP A 151 -4.99 -4.26 -11.55
N SER A 152 -5.10 -3.35 -12.53
CA SER A 152 -5.89 -3.60 -13.74
C SER A 152 -5.31 -4.71 -14.62
N LYS A 153 -3.99 -4.94 -14.52
CA LYS A 153 -3.29 -6.05 -15.19
C LYS A 153 -3.34 -7.35 -14.41
N GLY A 154 -3.96 -7.37 -13.24
CA GLY A 154 -3.99 -8.52 -12.35
C GLY A 154 -2.65 -8.85 -11.70
N ILE A 155 -1.71 -7.89 -11.65
CA ILE A 155 -0.42 -8.07 -11.00
C ILE A 155 -0.59 -7.85 -9.50
N MET A 156 -0.47 -8.94 -8.74
CA MET A 156 -0.57 -8.95 -7.27
C MET A 156 0.79 -8.69 -6.62
N PRO A 157 0.85 -8.25 -5.36
CA PRO A 157 2.10 -8.06 -4.64
C PRO A 157 3.03 -9.29 -4.67
N ILE A 158 2.46 -10.49 -4.59
CA ILE A 158 3.21 -11.75 -4.63
C ILE A 158 3.92 -11.98 -5.96
N ASP A 159 3.42 -11.45 -7.06
CA ASP A 159 4.03 -11.62 -8.38
C ASP A 159 5.40 -10.93 -8.47
N ASN A 160 5.60 -9.89 -7.64
CA ASN A 160 6.85 -9.14 -7.53
C ASN A 160 7.78 -9.66 -6.41
N ALA A 161 7.38 -10.72 -5.70
CA ALA A 161 8.20 -11.34 -4.67
C ALA A 161 9.38 -12.12 -5.26
N SER A 162 10.39 -12.40 -4.44
CA SER A 162 11.52 -13.24 -4.87
C SER A 162 11.05 -14.66 -5.23
N GLU A 163 11.83 -15.35 -6.05
CA GLU A 163 11.49 -16.74 -6.44
C GLU A 163 11.49 -17.69 -5.23
N GLU A 164 12.30 -17.39 -4.21
CA GLU A 164 12.28 -18.11 -2.93
C GLU A 164 10.95 -17.93 -2.20
N ALA A 165 10.46 -16.68 -2.09
CA ALA A 165 9.18 -16.39 -1.48
C ALA A 165 8.01 -17.04 -2.24
N LYS A 166 8.02 -16.97 -3.57
CA LYS A 166 7.03 -17.66 -4.43
C LYS A 166 7.02 -19.18 -4.23
N LYS A 167 8.20 -19.78 -4.01
CA LYS A 167 8.30 -21.22 -3.73
C LYS A 167 7.70 -21.58 -2.37
N LEU A 168 7.89 -20.73 -1.35
CA LEU A 168 7.29 -20.93 -0.04
C LEU A 168 5.76 -20.92 -0.12
N VAL A 169 5.19 -19.95 -0.83
CA VAL A 169 3.73 -19.87 -1.07
C VAL A 169 3.20 -21.11 -1.79
N LYS A 170 3.93 -21.64 -2.79
CA LYS A 170 3.50 -22.82 -3.55
C LYS A 170 3.60 -24.14 -2.78
N ARG A 171 4.43 -24.21 -1.74
CA ARG A 171 4.65 -25.47 -1.01
C ARG A 171 3.49 -25.89 -0.10
N GLY A 172 2.48 -25.03 0.10
CA GLY A 172 1.29 -25.36 0.89
C GLY A 172 1.56 -25.72 2.36
N GLY A 173 2.83 -25.67 2.78
CA GLY A 173 3.24 -26.05 4.13
C GLY A 173 2.91 -25.01 5.21
N LEU A 174 2.71 -23.77 4.79
CA LEU A 174 2.32 -22.64 5.65
C LEU A 174 0.81 -22.38 5.61
N PHE A 175 0.10 -22.98 4.65
CA PHE A 175 -1.29 -22.66 4.37
C PHE A 175 -2.12 -23.95 4.53
N ASP A 176 -2.78 -24.04 5.66
CA ASP A 176 -3.85 -24.98 5.95
C ASP A 176 -4.97 -24.86 4.89
N GLU A 177 -5.88 -25.85 4.83
CA GLU A 177 -7.07 -25.93 3.94
C GLU A 177 -7.93 -24.66 3.88
N ASN A 178 -7.62 -23.66 4.72
CA ASN A 178 -8.21 -22.33 4.75
C ASN A 178 -7.30 -21.24 4.17
N SER A 179 -6.38 -21.58 3.29
CA SER A 179 -5.50 -20.60 2.63
C SER A 179 -6.29 -19.57 1.82
N CYS A 180 -5.70 -18.39 1.66
CA CYS A 180 -6.27 -17.33 0.85
C CYS A 180 -6.32 -17.75 -0.63
N ASP A 181 -7.49 -17.68 -1.25
CA ASP A 181 -7.63 -17.97 -2.69
C ASP A 181 -7.20 -16.76 -3.52
N TRP A 182 -5.90 -16.65 -3.73
CA TRP A 182 -5.30 -15.53 -4.46
C TRP A 182 -5.74 -15.47 -5.93
N GLU A 183 -6.04 -16.61 -6.56
CA GLU A 183 -6.43 -16.61 -7.96
C GLU A 183 -7.85 -16.06 -8.14
N SER A 184 -8.80 -16.50 -7.33
CA SER A 184 -10.14 -15.91 -7.31
C SER A 184 -10.12 -14.42 -6.96
N LEU A 185 -9.24 -14.01 -6.05
CA LEU A 185 -9.07 -12.60 -5.72
C LEU A 185 -8.49 -11.79 -6.89
N ARG A 186 -7.53 -12.35 -7.64
CA ARG A 186 -6.97 -11.74 -8.85
C ARG A 186 -8.06 -11.47 -9.88
N GLN A 187 -8.86 -12.50 -10.18
CA GLN A 187 -9.98 -12.39 -11.13
C GLN A 187 -10.99 -11.33 -10.68
N LYS A 188 -11.33 -11.33 -9.39
CA LYS A 188 -12.21 -10.31 -8.82
C LYS A 188 -11.64 -8.89 -8.98
N VAL A 189 -10.37 -8.68 -8.70
CA VAL A 189 -9.72 -7.37 -8.83
C VAL A 189 -9.71 -6.89 -10.29
N GLN A 190 -9.49 -7.79 -11.25
CA GLN A 190 -9.54 -7.44 -12.66
C GLN A 190 -10.96 -7.07 -13.11
N GLN A 191 -11.96 -7.79 -12.62
CA GLN A 191 -13.36 -7.57 -12.96
C GLN A 191 -13.94 -6.33 -12.27
N ASP A 192 -13.86 -6.29 -10.96
CA ASP A 192 -14.54 -5.29 -10.11
C ASP A 192 -13.68 -4.04 -9.90
N GLY A 193 -12.36 -4.17 -10.05
CA GLY A 193 -11.40 -3.11 -9.82
C GLY A 193 -11.00 -2.95 -8.35
N MET A 194 -10.32 -1.84 -8.08
CA MET A 194 -9.85 -1.44 -6.75
C MET A 194 -10.34 -0.04 -6.41
N ARG A 195 -10.74 0.17 -5.15
CA ARG A 195 -11.08 1.50 -4.62
C ARG A 195 -9.84 2.33 -4.29
N ASN A 196 -8.75 1.67 -3.91
CA ASN A 196 -7.52 2.30 -3.40
C ASN A 196 -6.32 1.85 -4.23
N GLY A 197 -5.47 2.79 -4.65
CA GLY A 197 -4.29 2.49 -5.46
C GLY A 197 -3.17 1.82 -4.66
N TYR A 198 -3.04 2.16 -3.36
CA TYR A 198 -2.12 1.55 -2.39
C TYR A 198 -2.89 1.22 -1.12
N LEU A 199 -2.53 0.11 -0.46
CA LEU A 199 -3.27 -0.41 0.68
C LEU A 199 -2.43 -0.55 1.94
N MET A 200 -1.17 -0.98 1.83
CA MET A 200 -0.35 -1.38 2.96
C MET A 200 0.84 -0.47 3.16
N ALA A 201 1.11 -0.11 4.42
CA ALA A 201 2.33 0.57 4.83
C ALA A 201 2.59 0.34 6.32
N ILE A 202 3.83 0.06 6.70
CA ILE A 202 4.23 0.00 8.11
C ILE A 202 4.61 1.41 8.58
N ALA A 203 3.82 1.94 9.49
CA ALA A 203 4.05 3.25 10.10
C ALA A 203 4.88 3.14 11.39
N PRO A 204 5.60 4.19 11.82
CA PRO A 204 6.40 4.16 13.06
C PRO A 204 5.61 3.89 14.34
N THR A 205 4.35 4.26 14.42
CA THR A 205 3.39 4.01 15.52
C THR A 205 3.84 4.43 16.93
N SER A 206 4.85 5.30 17.06
CA SER A 206 5.46 5.65 18.34
C SER A 206 4.47 6.20 19.38
N SER A 207 3.57 7.09 18.99
CA SER A 207 2.56 7.66 19.88
C SER A 207 1.36 6.77 20.09
N ILE A 208 0.83 6.19 19.01
CA ILE A 208 -0.39 5.36 19.08
C ILE A 208 -0.15 4.04 19.81
N SER A 209 1.05 3.47 19.74
CA SER A 209 1.38 2.25 20.48
C SER A 209 1.37 2.48 22.01
N ILE A 210 1.86 3.63 22.47
CA ILE A 210 1.79 4.03 23.87
C ILE A 210 0.33 4.19 24.31
N LEU A 211 -0.47 4.88 23.50
CA LEU A 211 -1.88 5.13 23.80
C LEU A 211 -2.68 3.84 23.99
N VAL A 212 -2.40 2.81 23.19
CA VAL A 212 -3.12 1.52 23.25
C VAL A 212 -2.39 0.44 24.07
N GLY A 213 -1.23 0.78 24.67
CA GLY A 213 -0.48 -0.10 25.55
C GLY A 213 0.14 -1.31 24.84
N THR A 214 0.79 -1.09 23.69
CA THR A 214 1.48 -2.14 22.93
C THR A 214 2.89 -1.71 22.50
N THR A 215 3.65 -2.61 21.87
CA THR A 215 4.96 -2.28 21.26
C THR A 215 4.79 -1.59 19.91
N GLN A 216 5.80 -0.78 19.54
CA GLN A 216 5.80 -0.07 18.26
C GLN A 216 6.04 -1.03 17.10
N THR A 217 5.48 -0.72 15.95
CA THR A 217 5.76 -1.32 14.65
C THR A 217 5.98 -2.85 14.67
N ILE A 218 6.96 -3.29 13.89
CA ILE A 218 7.50 -4.63 13.74
C ILE A 218 8.93 -4.73 14.32
N GLU A 219 9.26 -3.89 15.29
CA GLU A 219 10.61 -3.82 15.85
C GLU A 219 10.78 -4.62 17.14
N ASP A 220 11.98 -5.21 17.32
CA ASP A 220 12.34 -5.85 18.58
C ASP A 220 12.47 -4.79 19.69
N ARG A 221 11.96 -5.11 20.87
CA ARG A 221 12.02 -4.24 22.04
C ARG A 221 13.45 -3.89 22.46
N LYS A 222 14.45 -4.70 22.11
CA LYS A 222 15.87 -4.43 22.42
C LYS A 222 16.47 -3.33 21.57
N SER A 223 16.07 -3.20 20.30
CA SER A 223 16.58 -2.16 19.39
C SER A 223 16.16 -0.75 19.84
N THR A 224 15.01 -0.61 20.45
CA THR A 224 14.49 0.67 20.95
C THR A 224 15.30 1.23 22.13
N ARG A 225 16.01 0.39 22.91
CA ARG A 225 16.86 0.83 24.05
C ARG A 225 18.25 1.27 23.60
N LEU A 226 18.75 0.82 22.47
CA LEU A 226 20.08 1.19 21.98
C LEU A 226 20.11 2.53 21.23
N ASN A 227 18.97 3.02 20.79
CA ASN A 227 18.84 4.31 20.09
C ASN A 227 18.49 5.49 21.02
N SER A 228 18.39 5.27 22.33
CA SER A 228 18.07 6.29 23.33
C SER A 228 19.22 6.64 24.28
N SER A 229 20.47 6.24 23.92
CA SER A 229 21.69 6.58 24.66
C SER A 229 22.60 7.49 23.85
#